data_508541f7fe3a1ae81ce1243143596d9e
#
_entry.id   508541f7fe3a1ae81ce1243143596d9e
#
_cell.length_a   1.000
_cell.length_b   1.000
_cell.length_c   1.000
_cell.angle_alpha   90.00
_cell.angle_beta   90.00
_cell.angle_gamma   90.00
#
_symmetry.space_group_name_H-M   'P 1'
#
loop_
_entity.id
_entity.type
_entity.pdbx_description
1 polymer ?
#
loop_
_entity_poly.entity_id
_entity_poly.type
_entity_poly.pdbx_seq_one_letter_code
_entity_poly.pdbx_strand_id
1 'polypeptide(L)'
;LAAPFRDPAFIQQLNSLGIELRCSTGDWLTQFRDWGNYTESDAVIAVRNLTQYDYRVKPAVKLINAWHAGCPALMGPEPAYLDIQRSELDFIPVSTPQDVIAALYRLKEDPGLYRAMVENGLKRAKEFSTDQLSQQWRDLLAGPITDGYERWKRQSVARKLYRPIQFVQRAIQHKREMKHYVYHRDNGIRSAGM
;
A
#
# COMPACT_ATOMS: atom_id res chain seq x y z
N LEU A 1 -6.09 8.40 4.22
CA LEU A 1 -6.56 7.80 5.46
C LEU A 1 -8.04 7.47 5.37
N ALA A 2 -8.47 6.39 6.04
CA ALA A 2 -9.89 6.05 6.22
C ALA A 2 -10.63 7.12 7.03
N ALA A 3 -11.97 7.19 6.91
CA ALA A 3 -12.78 8.23 7.56
C ALA A 3 -12.55 8.36 9.08
N PRO A 4 -12.49 7.27 9.87
CA PRO A 4 -12.28 7.38 11.32
C PRO A 4 -10.98 8.09 11.71
N PHE A 5 -9.94 8.04 10.86
CA PHE A 5 -8.65 8.70 11.08
C PHE A 5 -8.62 10.16 10.64
N ARG A 6 -9.75 10.69 10.18
CA ARG A 6 -9.96 12.12 9.87
C ARG A 6 -10.99 12.76 10.80
N ASP A 7 -11.47 12.01 11.76
CA ASP A 7 -12.41 12.49 12.76
C ASP A 7 -11.77 13.60 13.61
N PRO A 8 -12.42 14.76 13.79
CA PRO A 8 -11.92 15.83 14.64
C PRO A 8 -11.57 15.40 16.07
N ALA A 9 -12.32 14.47 16.64
CA ALA A 9 -12.06 13.95 17.99
C ALA A 9 -10.75 13.17 18.03
N PHE A 10 -10.46 12.34 17.02
CA PHE A 10 -9.18 11.64 16.90
C PHE A 10 -8.01 12.62 16.75
N ILE A 11 -8.17 13.64 15.88
CA ILE A 11 -7.13 14.66 15.69
C ILE A 11 -6.88 15.44 16.98
N GLN A 12 -7.93 15.82 17.69
CA GLN A 12 -7.82 16.50 18.98
C GLN A 12 -7.09 15.63 20.03
N GLN A 13 -7.37 14.33 20.03
CA GLN A 13 -6.69 13.39 20.93
C GLN A 13 -5.19 13.29 20.61
N LEU A 14 -4.80 13.22 19.33
CA LEU A 14 -3.39 13.26 18.92
C LEU A 14 -2.72 14.56 19.37
N ASN A 15 -3.36 15.69 19.13
CA ASN A 15 -2.84 17.00 19.54
C ASN A 15 -2.63 17.10 21.05
N SER A 16 -3.52 16.52 21.88
CA SER A 16 -3.37 16.48 23.34
C SER A 16 -2.16 15.67 23.80
N LEU A 17 -1.67 14.74 22.95
CA LEU A 17 -0.45 13.97 23.15
C LEU A 17 0.80 14.65 22.57
N GLY A 18 0.65 15.86 22.02
CA GLY A 18 1.73 16.58 21.35
C GLY A 18 2.09 15.96 19.99
N ILE A 19 1.15 15.30 19.33
CA ILE A 19 1.32 14.66 18.04
C ILE A 19 0.54 15.43 16.98
N GLU A 20 1.20 15.92 15.93
CA GLU A 20 0.58 16.57 14.78
C GLU A 20 0.30 15.55 13.67
N LEU A 21 -0.94 15.43 13.23
CA LEU A 21 -1.31 14.63 12.08
C LEU A 21 -1.26 15.47 10.80
N ARG A 22 -0.27 15.22 9.96
CA ARG A 22 -0.16 15.84 8.64
C ARG A 22 -0.80 14.96 7.57
N CYS A 23 -1.80 15.50 6.88
CA CYS A 23 -2.43 14.85 5.74
C CYS A 23 -2.18 15.69 4.49
N SER A 24 -1.75 15.08 3.40
CA SER A 24 -1.68 15.77 2.10
C SER A 24 -3.11 16.09 1.64
N THR A 25 -3.50 17.38 1.68
CA THR A 25 -4.82 17.92 1.38
C THR A 25 -4.70 19.03 0.35
N GLY A 26 -4.05 18.86 -0.73
CA GLY A 26 -3.92 19.86 -1.80
C GLY A 26 -4.66 19.44 -3.06
N ASP A 27 -4.51 20.25 -4.11
CA ASP A 27 -4.81 19.82 -5.46
C ASP A 27 -3.94 18.60 -5.83
N TRP A 28 -4.28 17.94 -6.93
CA TRP A 28 -3.58 16.70 -7.31
C TRP A 28 -2.08 16.91 -7.62
N LEU A 29 -1.67 18.10 -8.09
CA LEU A 29 -0.26 18.43 -8.38
C LEU A 29 0.54 18.56 -7.09
N THR A 30 -0.01 19.26 -6.10
CA THR A 30 0.58 19.39 -4.76
C THR A 30 0.66 18.02 -4.07
N GLN A 31 -0.42 17.24 -4.12
CA GLN A 31 -0.44 15.88 -3.59
C GLN A 31 0.60 14.99 -4.25
N PHE A 32 0.77 15.10 -5.57
CA PHE A 32 1.73 14.28 -6.31
C PHE A 32 3.18 14.61 -5.91
N ARG A 33 3.50 15.88 -5.72
CA ARG A 33 4.83 16.33 -5.29
C ARG A 33 5.14 15.88 -3.86
N ASP A 34 4.15 15.95 -2.97
CA ASP A 34 4.34 15.71 -1.55
C ASP A 34 4.10 14.23 -1.15
N TRP A 35 3.59 13.41 -2.08
CA TRP A 35 3.16 12.03 -1.81
C TRP A 35 4.25 11.10 -1.26
N GLY A 36 5.48 11.33 -1.59
CA GLY A 36 6.63 10.52 -1.13
C GLY A 36 7.57 11.28 -0.19
N ASN A 37 7.24 12.52 0.17
CA ASN A 37 8.08 13.33 1.04
C ASN A 37 7.71 13.11 2.52
N TYR A 38 8.54 12.35 3.22
CA TYR A 38 8.41 12.07 4.66
C TYR A 38 9.55 12.69 5.47
N THR A 39 10.32 13.64 4.92
CA THR A 39 11.52 14.21 5.55
C THR A 39 11.23 14.95 6.86
N GLU A 40 9.99 15.40 7.05
CA GLU A 40 9.54 16.07 8.28
C GLU A 40 8.55 15.21 9.08
N SER A 41 8.57 13.88 8.88
CA SER A 41 7.63 12.96 9.53
C SER A 41 8.39 12.02 10.46
N ASP A 42 7.95 11.93 11.72
CA ASP A 42 8.50 10.98 12.69
C ASP A 42 7.92 9.57 12.52
N ALA A 43 6.71 9.45 11.99
CA ALA A 43 6.07 8.16 11.70
C ALA A 43 5.09 8.29 10.52
N VAL A 44 4.81 7.18 9.84
CA VAL A 44 3.89 7.13 8.70
C VAL A 44 2.68 6.27 9.04
N ILE A 45 1.47 6.80 8.82
CA ILE A 45 0.22 6.08 9.04
C ILE A 45 -0.45 5.81 7.68
N ALA A 46 -0.76 4.55 7.39
CA ALA A 46 -1.50 4.18 6.19
C ALA A 46 -2.60 3.16 6.49
N VAL A 47 -3.77 3.66 6.82
CA VAL A 47 -5.00 2.87 7.00
C VAL A 47 -6.02 3.37 5.97
N ARG A 48 -6.54 2.47 5.15
CA ARG A 48 -7.47 2.78 4.08
C ARG A 48 -8.82 2.13 4.34
N ASN A 49 -9.88 2.82 3.96
CA ASN A 49 -11.22 2.22 3.89
C ASN A 49 -11.37 1.60 2.49
N LEU A 50 -10.88 0.38 2.33
CA LEU A 50 -10.87 -0.33 1.06
C LEU A 50 -11.72 -1.58 1.17
N THR A 51 -12.38 -1.96 0.07
CA THR A 51 -12.98 -3.29 -0.05
C THR A 51 -11.89 -4.36 -0.15
N GLN A 52 -12.23 -5.61 0.13
CA GLN A 52 -11.28 -6.72 -0.03
C GLN A 52 -10.70 -6.82 -1.45
N TYR A 53 -11.45 -6.37 -2.46
CA TYR A 53 -10.97 -6.31 -3.83
C TYR A 53 -9.86 -5.26 -4.00
N ASP A 54 -10.05 -4.06 -3.42
CA ASP A 54 -9.04 -3.00 -3.48
C ASP A 54 -7.74 -3.42 -2.79
N TYR A 55 -7.83 -4.14 -1.67
CA TYR A 55 -6.64 -4.64 -0.95
C TYR A 55 -5.74 -5.50 -1.84
N ARG A 56 -6.33 -6.34 -2.71
CA ARG A 56 -5.59 -7.28 -3.56
C ARG A 56 -4.76 -6.60 -4.66
N VAL A 57 -5.11 -5.37 -5.03
CA VAL A 57 -4.47 -4.65 -6.17
C VAL A 57 -3.59 -3.48 -5.73
N LYS A 58 -3.51 -3.20 -4.44
CA LYS A 58 -2.71 -2.08 -3.94
C LYS A 58 -1.29 -2.54 -3.59
N PRO A 59 -0.26 -1.90 -4.17
CA PRO A 59 1.13 -2.20 -3.82
C PRO A 59 1.52 -1.62 -2.47
N ALA A 60 2.58 -2.16 -1.86
CA ALA A 60 3.12 -1.75 -0.57
C ALA A 60 3.93 -0.44 -0.59
N VAL A 61 3.70 0.45 -1.56
CA VAL A 61 4.52 1.65 -1.81
C VAL A 61 4.66 2.53 -0.55
N LYS A 62 3.60 2.70 0.25
CA LYS A 62 3.67 3.56 1.43
C LYS A 62 4.60 3.01 2.50
N LEU A 63 4.61 1.70 2.69
CA LEU A 63 5.53 1.04 3.62
C LEU A 63 6.97 1.15 3.12
N ILE A 64 7.21 0.87 1.84
CA ILE A 64 8.53 0.98 1.22
C ILE A 64 9.07 2.42 1.30
N ASN A 65 8.20 3.42 1.03
CA ASN A 65 8.59 4.82 1.16
C ASN A 65 8.91 5.22 2.61
N ALA A 66 8.15 4.71 3.59
CA ALA A 66 8.45 4.93 5.00
C ALA A 66 9.81 4.35 5.37
N TRP A 67 10.15 3.14 4.90
CA TRP A 67 11.47 2.55 5.10
C TRP A 67 12.61 3.39 4.49
N HIS A 68 12.42 3.88 3.25
CA HIS A 68 13.41 4.76 2.60
C HIS A 68 13.61 6.08 3.33
N ALA A 69 12.57 6.58 3.98
CA ALA A 69 12.62 7.82 4.76
C ALA A 69 13.13 7.61 6.21
N GLY A 70 13.34 6.35 6.62
CA GLY A 70 13.70 6.04 8.01
C GLY A 70 12.57 6.34 9.00
N CYS A 71 11.31 6.24 8.57
CA CYS A 71 10.15 6.48 9.42
C CYS A 71 9.52 5.16 9.87
N PRO A 72 9.29 4.94 11.18
CA PRO A 72 8.42 3.87 11.65
C PRO A 72 7.06 3.93 10.97
N ALA A 73 6.53 2.79 10.58
CA ALA A 73 5.31 2.68 9.81
C ALA A 73 4.19 2.03 10.61
N LEU A 74 3.00 2.66 10.61
CA LEU A 74 1.75 2.15 11.16
C LEU A 74 0.82 1.81 10.00
N MET A 75 0.60 0.52 9.74
CA MET A 75 -0.05 0.07 8.52
C MET A 75 -1.35 -0.69 8.80
N GLY A 76 -2.37 -0.45 7.99
CA GLY A 76 -3.58 -1.26 7.97
C GLY A 76 -3.31 -2.70 7.49
N PRO A 77 -4.26 -3.63 7.69
CA PRO A 77 -4.09 -5.05 7.38
C PRO A 77 -4.21 -5.34 5.86
N GLU A 78 -3.41 -4.64 5.05
CA GLU A 78 -3.38 -4.83 3.60
C GLU A 78 -2.47 -6.03 3.23
N PRO A 79 -2.92 -6.96 2.37
CA PRO A 79 -2.13 -8.14 1.98
C PRO A 79 -0.74 -7.78 1.49
N ALA A 80 -0.58 -6.70 0.72
CA ALA A 80 0.71 -6.29 0.19
C ALA A 80 1.73 -5.91 1.29
N TYR A 81 1.28 -5.42 2.43
CA TYR A 81 2.18 -5.16 3.57
C TYR A 81 2.54 -6.46 4.27
N LEU A 82 1.55 -7.36 4.47
CA LEU A 82 1.75 -8.66 5.09
C LEU A 82 2.66 -9.57 4.25
N ASP A 83 2.53 -9.55 2.93
CA ASP A 83 3.33 -10.34 1.99
C ASP A 83 4.82 -10.01 2.05
N ILE A 84 5.18 -8.76 2.36
CA ILE A 84 6.57 -8.33 2.46
C ILE A 84 7.07 -8.27 3.90
N GLN A 85 6.22 -8.50 4.91
CA GLN A 85 6.60 -8.50 6.30
C GLN A 85 7.52 -9.68 6.63
N ARG A 86 8.63 -9.41 7.33
CA ARG A 86 9.59 -10.43 7.79
C ARG A 86 9.83 -10.36 9.30
N SER A 87 9.53 -9.21 9.92
CA SER A 87 9.69 -9.02 11.35
C SER A 87 8.64 -8.06 11.90
N GLU A 88 8.51 -8.02 13.22
CA GLU A 88 7.63 -7.06 13.90
C GLU A 88 8.17 -5.62 13.81
N LEU A 89 9.44 -5.44 13.46
CA LEU A 89 10.06 -4.13 13.24
C LEU A 89 9.74 -3.53 11.87
N ASP A 90 9.16 -4.30 10.94
CA ASP A 90 8.84 -3.82 9.60
C ASP A 90 7.73 -2.76 9.61
N PHE A 91 6.70 -2.98 10.42
CA PHE A 91 5.64 -2.01 10.71
C PHE A 91 4.80 -2.46 11.91
N ILE A 92 4.07 -1.52 12.51
CA ILE A 92 3.07 -1.79 13.55
C ILE A 92 1.71 -1.94 12.87
N PRO A 93 1.02 -3.10 12.99
CA PRO A 93 -0.32 -3.26 12.45
C PRO A 93 -1.32 -2.45 13.26
N VAL A 94 -2.18 -1.68 12.56
CA VAL A 94 -3.22 -0.86 13.16
C VAL A 94 -4.51 -0.94 12.35
N SER A 95 -5.64 -1.00 13.01
CA SER A 95 -6.96 -1.10 12.37
C SER A 95 -7.92 0.00 12.84
N THR A 96 -7.72 0.50 14.04
CA THR A 96 -8.57 1.51 14.67
C THR A 96 -7.77 2.77 15.04
N PRO A 97 -8.43 3.93 15.25
CA PRO A 97 -7.79 5.11 15.82
C PRO A 97 -7.08 4.84 17.15
N GLN A 98 -7.65 3.98 18.00
CA GLN A 98 -7.08 3.60 19.28
C GLN A 98 -5.78 2.81 19.13
N ASP A 99 -5.70 1.91 18.15
CA ASP A 99 -4.44 1.18 17.84
C ASP A 99 -3.34 2.17 17.44
N VAL A 100 -3.68 3.19 16.64
CA VAL A 100 -2.72 4.22 16.23
C VAL A 100 -2.22 5.01 17.43
N ILE A 101 -3.12 5.44 18.34
CA ILE A 101 -2.74 6.17 19.55
C ILE A 101 -1.81 5.33 20.42
N ALA A 102 -2.18 4.06 20.65
CA ALA A 102 -1.37 3.15 21.44
C ALA A 102 0.02 2.92 20.82
N ALA A 103 0.08 2.74 19.49
CA ALA A 103 1.33 2.55 18.76
C ALA A 103 2.22 3.80 18.81
N LEU A 104 1.66 4.99 18.58
CA LEU A 104 2.42 6.25 18.67
C LEU A 104 2.91 6.55 20.09
N TYR A 105 2.08 6.28 21.10
CA TYR A 105 2.47 6.39 22.48
C TYR A 105 3.65 5.45 22.81
N ARG A 106 3.55 4.18 22.38
CA ARG A 106 4.64 3.20 22.56
C ARG A 106 5.93 3.65 21.89
N LEU A 107 5.88 4.20 20.67
CA LEU A 107 7.07 4.72 19.97
C LEU A 107 7.68 5.92 20.68
N LYS A 108 6.84 6.76 21.31
CA LYS A 108 7.28 7.94 22.07
C LYS A 108 7.95 7.55 23.39
N GLU A 109 7.40 6.56 24.11
CA GLU A 109 7.90 6.10 25.40
C GLU A 109 9.08 5.14 25.29
N ASP A 110 9.27 4.49 24.12
CA ASP A 110 10.37 3.55 23.88
C ASP A 110 11.27 4.01 22.72
N PRO A 111 12.26 4.88 22.98
CA PRO A 111 13.22 5.32 21.98
C PRO A 111 14.07 4.16 21.41
N GLY A 112 14.19 3.05 22.16
CA GLY A 112 14.86 1.84 21.69
C GLY A 112 14.10 1.17 20.55
N LEU A 113 12.79 0.96 20.74
CA LEU A 113 11.91 0.45 19.70
C LEU A 113 11.89 1.36 18.47
N TYR A 114 11.77 2.68 18.69
CA TYR A 114 11.77 3.65 17.59
C TYR A 114 13.03 3.51 16.73
N ARG A 115 14.22 3.52 17.35
CA ARG A 115 15.49 3.36 16.62
C ARG A 115 15.60 2.01 15.93
N ALA A 116 15.20 0.93 16.58
CA ALA A 116 15.22 -0.40 16.01
C ALA A 116 14.34 -0.48 14.74
N MET A 117 13.16 0.14 14.76
CA MET A 117 12.28 0.21 13.57
C MET A 117 12.89 1.05 12.44
N VAL A 118 13.52 2.19 12.77
CA VAL A 118 14.24 3.03 11.77
C VAL A 118 15.37 2.23 11.12
N GLU A 119 16.25 1.63 11.92
CA GLU A 119 17.38 0.84 11.43
C GLU A 119 16.93 -0.35 10.57
N ASN A 120 15.91 -1.08 11.02
CA ASN A 120 15.31 -2.17 10.26
C ASN A 120 14.71 -1.65 8.94
N GLY A 121 13.96 -0.56 8.98
CA GLY A 121 13.36 0.05 7.79
C GLY A 121 14.42 0.44 6.75
N LEU A 122 15.47 1.13 7.15
CA LEU A 122 16.58 1.51 6.27
C LEU A 122 17.30 0.29 5.69
N LYS A 123 17.44 -0.81 6.45
CA LYS A 123 17.96 -2.07 5.94
C LYS A 123 17.03 -2.68 4.89
N ARG A 124 15.73 -2.73 5.18
CA ARG A 124 14.70 -3.25 4.27
C ARG A 124 14.58 -2.42 2.98
N ALA A 125 14.72 -1.10 3.07
CA ALA A 125 14.69 -0.20 1.91
C ALA A 125 15.70 -0.58 0.83
N LYS A 126 16.87 -1.13 1.19
CA LYS A 126 17.90 -1.57 0.23
C LYS A 126 17.39 -2.66 -0.72
N GLU A 127 16.43 -3.48 -0.29
CA GLU A 127 15.83 -4.53 -1.13
C GLU A 127 14.97 -3.94 -2.25
N PHE A 128 14.53 -2.68 -2.10
CA PHE A 128 13.70 -1.94 -3.04
C PHE A 128 14.46 -0.76 -3.67
N SER A 129 15.79 -0.81 -3.69
CA SER A 129 16.61 0.18 -4.35
C SER A 129 16.41 0.13 -5.88
N THR A 130 16.69 1.25 -6.56
CA THR A 130 16.59 1.34 -8.02
C THR A 130 17.42 0.25 -8.72
N ASP A 131 18.61 -0.06 -8.21
CA ASP A 131 19.48 -1.09 -8.78
C ASP A 131 18.89 -2.49 -8.64
N GLN A 132 18.36 -2.83 -7.45
CA GLN A 132 17.71 -4.11 -7.21
C GLN A 132 16.45 -4.27 -8.07
N LEU A 133 15.60 -3.24 -8.13
CA LEU A 133 14.41 -3.26 -8.98
C LEU A 133 14.78 -3.34 -10.47
N SER A 134 15.80 -2.62 -10.91
CA SER A 134 16.28 -2.67 -12.29
C SER A 134 16.83 -4.06 -12.65
N GLN A 135 17.50 -4.72 -11.70
CA GLN A 135 17.98 -6.10 -11.91
C GLN A 135 16.80 -7.07 -11.99
N GLN A 136 15.82 -6.98 -11.09
CA GLN A 136 14.61 -7.81 -11.12
C GLN A 136 13.86 -7.67 -12.45
N TRP A 137 13.72 -6.43 -12.96
CA TRP A 137 13.11 -6.19 -14.26
C TRP A 137 13.89 -6.81 -15.40
N ARG A 138 15.23 -6.68 -15.39
CA ARG A 138 16.09 -7.34 -16.39
C ARG A 138 15.92 -8.86 -16.40
N ASP A 139 15.94 -9.47 -15.21
CA ASP A 139 15.79 -10.91 -15.07
C ASP A 139 14.41 -11.39 -15.54
N LEU A 140 13.35 -10.64 -15.19
CA LEU A 140 12.00 -10.92 -15.60
C LEU A 140 11.82 -10.80 -17.13
N LEU A 141 12.38 -9.76 -17.73
CA LEU A 141 12.33 -9.53 -19.17
C LEU A 141 13.15 -10.56 -19.93
N ALA A 142 14.39 -10.81 -19.50
CA ALA A 142 15.30 -11.75 -20.17
C ALA A 142 14.87 -13.23 -20.03
N GLY A 143 14.22 -13.58 -18.92
CA GLY A 143 13.76 -14.95 -18.63
C GLY A 143 12.26 -15.15 -18.93
N PRO A 144 11.39 -15.13 -17.90
CA PRO A 144 9.99 -15.57 -18.03
C PRO A 144 9.20 -14.87 -19.13
N ILE A 145 9.41 -13.57 -19.35
CA ILE A 145 8.70 -12.80 -20.41
C ILE A 145 9.18 -13.22 -21.78
N THR A 146 10.50 -13.32 -21.99
CA THR A 146 11.09 -13.79 -23.27
C THR A 146 10.63 -15.21 -23.58
N ASP A 147 10.69 -16.12 -22.62
CA ASP A 147 10.22 -17.50 -22.78
C ASP A 147 8.72 -17.54 -23.11
N GLY A 148 7.93 -16.69 -22.45
CA GLY A 148 6.50 -16.54 -22.74
C GLY A 148 6.25 -16.05 -24.15
N TYR A 149 7.05 -15.11 -24.64
CA TYR A 149 6.98 -14.57 -25.99
C TYR A 149 7.38 -15.62 -27.04
N GLU A 150 8.46 -16.37 -26.80
CA GLU A 150 8.89 -17.44 -27.70
C GLU A 150 7.84 -18.56 -27.78
N ARG A 151 7.28 -18.98 -26.65
CA ARG A 151 6.12 -19.91 -26.63
C ARG A 151 4.94 -19.35 -27.41
N TRP A 152 4.67 -18.06 -27.30
CA TRP A 152 3.61 -17.40 -28.06
C TRP A 152 3.88 -17.38 -29.55
N LYS A 153 5.10 -17.11 -29.99
CA LYS A 153 5.47 -17.14 -31.44
C LYS A 153 5.21 -18.51 -32.05
N ARG A 154 5.49 -19.58 -31.32
CA ARG A 154 5.31 -20.97 -31.76
C ARG A 154 3.85 -21.45 -31.77
N GLN A 155 2.90 -20.64 -31.25
CA GLN A 155 1.49 -21.03 -31.27
C GLN A 155 0.94 -21.10 -32.70
N SER A 156 0.02 -22.07 -32.92
CA SER A 156 -0.68 -22.22 -34.22
C SER A 156 -1.46 -20.97 -34.55
N VAL A 157 -1.63 -20.71 -35.86
CA VAL A 157 -2.44 -19.59 -36.40
C VAL A 157 -3.87 -19.62 -35.84
N ALA A 158 -4.48 -20.82 -35.76
CA ALA A 158 -5.81 -20.98 -35.17
C ALA A 158 -5.90 -20.45 -33.76
N ARG A 159 -4.89 -20.73 -32.90
CA ARG A 159 -4.84 -20.25 -31.53
C ARG A 159 -4.66 -18.74 -31.44
N LYS A 160 -3.92 -18.15 -32.40
CA LYS A 160 -3.75 -16.70 -32.50
C LYS A 160 -5.04 -16.01 -32.94
N LEU A 161 -5.78 -16.60 -33.86
CA LEU A 161 -7.09 -16.11 -34.34
C LEU A 161 -8.19 -16.20 -33.25
N TYR A 162 -8.08 -17.13 -32.30
CA TYR A 162 -9.03 -17.26 -31.19
C TYR A 162 -8.85 -16.17 -30.11
N ARG A 163 -7.75 -15.45 -30.09
CA ARG A 163 -7.44 -14.42 -29.10
C ARG A 163 -8.45 -13.27 -29.00
N PRO A 164 -8.95 -12.69 -30.09
CA PRO A 164 -9.97 -11.66 -30.01
C PRO A 164 -11.20 -12.12 -29.21
N ILE A 165 -11.60 -13.39 -29.37
CA ILE A 165 -12.72 -13.99 -28.64
C ILE A 165 -12.40 -14.06 -27.16
N GLN A 166 -11.20 -14.57 -26.81
CA GLN A 166 -10.75 -14.60 -25.41
C GLN A 166 -10.65 -13.20 -24.79
N PHE A 167 -10.20 -12.21 -25.57
CA PHE A 167 -10.15 -10.82 -25.11
C PHE A 167 -11.54 -10.29 -24.78
N VAL A 168 -12.51 -10.49 -25.68
CA VAL A 168 -13.90 -10.09 -25.47
C VAL A 168 -14.50 -10.78 -24.24
N GLN A 169 -14.29 -12.09 -24.09
CA GLN A 169 -14.75 -12.85 -22.93
C GLN A 169 -14.17 -12.28 -21.62
N ARG A 170 -12.87 -12.00 -21.58
CA ARG A 170 -12.21 -11.38 -20.41
C ARG A 170 -12.72 -9.96 -20.15
N ALA A 171 -12.94 -9.17 -21.19
CA ALA A 171 -13.48 -7.83 -21.05
C ALA A 171 -14.90 -7.83 -20.48
N ILE A 172 -15.75 -8.79 -20.91
CA ILE A 172 -17.11 -8.96 -20.35
C ILE A 172 -17.02 -9.40 -18.90
N GLN A 173 -16.17 -10.38 -18.59
CA GLN A 173 -15.95 -10.84 -17.21
C GLN A 173 -15.48 -9.70 -16.32
N HIS A 174 -14.45 -8.97 -16.74
CA HIS A 174 -13.94 -7.82 -16.00
C HIS A 174 -15.03 -6.75 -15.76
N LYS A 175 -15.85 -6.45 -16.78
CA LYS A 175 -16.95 -5.51 -16.64
C LYS A 175 -18.00 -5.97 -15.64
N ARG A 176 -18.27 -7.29 -15.55
CA ARG A 176 -19.16 -7.87 -14.52
C ARG A 176 -18.56 -7.76 -13.13
N GLU A 177 -17.30 -8.12 -12.99
CA GLU A 177 -16.55 -8.02 -11.73
C GLU A 177 -16.49 -6.57 -11.23
N MET A 178 -16.23 -5.61 -12.12
CA MET A 178 -16.23 -4.18 -11.79
C MET A 178 -17.61 -3.67 -11.35
N LYS A 179 -18.70 -4.11 -12.00
CA LYS A 179 -20.06 -3.75 -11.54
C LYS A 179 -20.35 -4.29 -10.16
N HIS A 180 -20.00 -5.54 -9.90
CA HIS A 180 -20.16 -6.18 -8.59
C HIS A 180 -19.33 -5.45 -7.53
N TYR A 181 -18.08 -5.10 -7.85
CA TYR A 181 -17.19 -4.33 -6.99
C TYR A 181 -17.77 -2.95 -6.64
N VAL A 182 -18.20 -2.17 -7.63
CA VAL A 182 -18.79 -0.84 -7.41
C VAL A 182 -20.04 -0.94 -6.53
N TYR A 183 -20.90 -1.93 -6.80
CA TYR A 183 -22.09 -2.17 -5.99
C TYR A 183 -21.78 -2.43 -4.51
N HIS A 184 -20.80 -3.31 -4.24
CA HIS A 184 -20.41 -3.63 -2.86
C HIS A 184 -19.66 -2.49 -2.17
N ARG A 185 -18.83 -1.75 -2.91
CA ARG A 185 -18.16 -0.56 -2.39
C ARG A 185 -19.18 0.48 -1.92
N ASP A 186 -20.15 0.80 -2.76
CA ASP A 186 -21.13 1.86 -2.49
C ASP A 186 -22.12 1.45 -1.39
N ASN A 187 -22.47 0.17 -1.28
CA ASN A 187 -23.33 -0.35 -0.21
C ASN A 187 -22.55 -0.64 1.09
N GLY A 188 -21.29 -1.01 1.03
CA GLY A 188 -20.41 -1.18 2.20
C GLY A 188 -20.16 0.14 2.93
N ILE A 189 -20.09 1.25 2.21
CA ILE A 189 -19.94 2.58 2.80
C ILE A 189 -21.25 3.00 3.53
N ARG A 190 -22.42 2.58 3.03
CA ARG A 190 -23.72 2.87 3.67
C ARG A 190 -23.94 2.08 4.96
N SER A 191 -23.43 0.87 5.06
CA SER A 191 -23.56 0.04 6.27
C SER A 191 -22.57 0.39 7.39
N ALA A 192 -21.51 1.12 7.09
CA ALA A 192 -20.53 1.60 8.08
C ALA A 192 -20.86 3.01 8.64
N GLY A 193 -21.93 3.62 8.15
CA GLY A 193 -22.42 4.96 8.55
C GLY A 193 -23.75 4.94 9.32
N MET A 194 -24.21 3.79 9.80
CA MET A 194 -25.26 3.59 10.78
C MET A 194 -24.63 2.93 12.01
#